data_17842ea6683f093af29facb1a056bfd4
#
_entry.id   17842ea6683f093af29facb1a056bfd4
#
_cell.length_a   1.000
_cell.length_b   1.000
_cell.length_c   1.000
_cell.angle_alpha   90.00
_cell.angle_beta   90.00
_cell.angle_gamma   90.00
#
_symmetry.space_group_name_H-M   'P 1'
#
loop_
_entity.id
_entity.type
_entity.pdbx_description
1 polymer ?
#
loop_
_entity_poly.entity_id
_entity_poly.type
_entity_poly.pdbx_seq_one_letter_code
_entity_poly.pdbx_strand_id
1 'polypeptide(L)'
;IQDNDRGTIIGRRTYGKGLVQTQMSLSDGSEMRLTIARYYTPSGRCIQKKYEMGNTDAYDQDIYNRYMHGEFDSADSIKMDDSLKYQTVGGRTVYGGGGIMPDIFIPRDTSGVTSYYSNVVNSGVLYLYALEYSDRHREKLGSFKTWEELYNYLQQQPLLSDFVNFAATKGIKRRPTLINISGKLIENQLQAYIVRNFFDEAGFYPIFLKDDVTLLRAIKILQEGKSVPNAELLKQSANGDLHSQA
;
A
#
# COMPACT_ATOMS: atom_id res chain seq x y z
N ILE A 1 1.28 17.45 8.33
CA ILE A 1 -0.14 17.63 7.98
C ILE A 1 -0.99 17.36 9.19
N GLN A 2 -0.90 16.15 9.78
CA GLN A 2 -1.73 15.75 10.93
C GLN A 2 -1.55 16.68 12.15
N ASP A 3 -0.32 16.96 12.54
CA ASP A 3 -0.01 17.74 13.75
C ASP A 3 -0.38 19.23 13.63
N ASN A 4 -0.48 19.75 12.39
CA ASN A 4 -0.97 21.10 12.11
C ASN A 4 -2.48 21.16 11.81
N ASP A 5 -3.20 20.04 11.93
CA ASP A 5 -4.63 19.91 11.64
C ASP A 5 -5.02 20.41 10.21
N ARG A 6 -4.12 20.18 9.23
CA ARG A 6 -4.28 20.66 7.85
C ARG A 6 -4.89 19.63 6.90
N GLY A 7 -5.11 18.39 7.39
CA GLY A 7 -5.71 17.32 6.60
C GLY A 7 -5.96 16.08 7.44
N THR A 8 -6.73 15.16 6.89
CA THR A 8 -7.09 13.86 7.49
C THR A 8 -6.16 12.78 6.96
N ILE A 9 -5.57 12.01 7.85
CA ILE A 9 -4.75 10.84 7.51
C ILE A 9 -5.64 9.61 7.48
N ILE A 10 -5.67 8.92 6.36
CA ILE A 10 -6.55 7.76 6.13
C ILE A 10 -5.71 6.53 5.80
N GLY A 11 -6.03 5.40 6.38
CA GLY A 11 -5.36 4.12 6.11
C GLY A 11 -4.93 3.39 7.36
N ARG A 12 -3.69 2.95 7.41
CA ARG A 12 -3.09 2.19 8.52
C ARG A 12 -1.89 2.93 9.09
N ARG A 13 -1.45 2.54 10.29
CA ARG A 13 -0.26 3.12 10.93
C ARG A 13 0.95 3.02 10.00
N THR A 14 1.69 4.10 9.83
CA THR A 14 2.88 4.13 8.98
C THR A 14 4.03 3.31 9.58
N TYR A 15 5.05 3.03 8.78
CA TYR A 15 6.18 2.18 9.16
C TYR A 15 6.98 2.72 10.36
N GLY A 16 7.08 4.04 10.49
CA GLY A 16 7.84 4.65 11.58
C GLY A 16 9.32 4.84 11.28
N LYS A 17 9.67 5.23 10.05
CA LYS A 17 11.04 5.64 9.69
C LYS A 17 11.13 7.16 9.61
N GLY A 18 11.66 7.78 10.67
CA GLY A 18 11.80 9.24 10.79
C GLY A 18 13.24 9.65 11.10
N LEU A 19 14.20 9.22 10.26
CA LEU A 19 15.64 9.46 10.43
C LEU A 19 16.17 10.45 9.39
N VAL A 20 17.04 11.35 9.84
CA VAL A 20 17.85 12.18 8.97
C VAL A 20 19.18 11.45 8.69
N GLN A 21 19.50 11.25 7.44
CA GLN A 21 20.74 10.59 7.01
C GLN A 21 21.57 11.54 6.15
N THR A 22 22.88 11.52 6.35
CA THR A 22 23.83 12.21 5.49
C THR A 22 24.68 11.21 4.71
N GLN A 23 25.08 11.61 3.53
CA GLN A 23 25.99 10.85 2.67
C GLN A 23 27.39 11.41 2.84
N MET A 24 28.37 10.54 3.04
CA MET A 24 29.77 10.87 3.22
C MET A 24 30.57 10.08 2.18
N SER A 25 31.32 10.81 1.33
CA SER A 25 32.24 10.19 0.36
C SER A 25 33.53 9.78 1.07
N LEU A 26 34.05 8.62 0.74
CA LEU A 26 35.32 8.10 1.24
C LEU A 26 36.40 8.26 0.20
N SER A 27 37.69 8.16 0.64
CA SER A 27 38.87 8.43 -0.20
C SER A 27 39.05 7.46 -1.38
N ASP A 28 38.41 6.28 -1.31
CA ASP A 28 38.45 5.27 -2.37
C ASP A 28 37.31 5.43 -3.40
N GLY A 29 36.49 6.50 -3.28
CA GLY A 29 35.34 6.75 -4.15
C GLY A 29 34.06 6.02 -3.72
N SER A 30 34.08 5.23 -2.66
CA SER A 30 32.88 4.67 -2.05
C SER A 30 32.14 5.72 -1.22
N GLU A 31 30.89 5.43 -0.88
CA GLU A 31 30.05 6.33 -0.10
C GLU A 31 29.41 5.61 1.09
N MET A 32 29.34 6.31 2.20
CA MET A 32 28.69 5.85 3.41
C MET A 32 27.48 6.73 3.70
N ARG A 33 26.34 6.11 4.03
CA ARG A 33 25.14 6.82 4.51
C ARG A 33 24.99 6.61 6.01
N LEU A 34 25.06 7.71 6.76
CA LEU A 34 25.04 7.70 8.22
C LEU A 34 23.80 8.43 8.74
N THR A 35 23.11 7.83 9.72
CA THR A 35 22.06 8.52 10.47
C THR A 35 22.66 9.52 11.46
N ILE A 36 22.24 10.79 11.37
CA ILE A 36 22.76 11.89 12.19
C ILE A 36 21.72 12.51 13.12
N ALA A 37 20.40 12.34 12.82
CA ALA A 37 19.34 12.94 13.61
C ALA A 37 18.00 12.20 13.41
N ARG A 38 16.99 12.59 14.18
CA ARG A 38 15.59 12.15 14.05
C ARG A 38 14.71 13.33 13.65
N TYR A 39 13.64 13.04 12.90
CA TYR A 39 12.60 14.02 12.62
C TYR A 39 11.63 14.10 13.79
N TYR A 40 11.28 15.35 14.12
CA TYR A 40 10.21 15.66 15.09
C TYR A 40 9.14 16.47 14.36
N THR A 41 7.89 16.18 14.68
CA THR A 41 6.74 16.89 14.11
C THR A 41 6.45 18.18 14.88
N PRO A 42 5.54 19.07 14.41
CA PRO A 42 5.19 20.29 15.11
C PRO A 42 4.69 20.08 16.55
N SER A 43 4.09 18.95 16.86
CA SER A 43 3.70 18.60 18.24
C SER A 43 4.88 18.19 19.13
N GLY A 44 6.09 18.08 18.60
CA GLY A 44 7.28 17.61 19.29
C GLY A 44 7.44 16.09 19.34
N ARG A 45 6.51 15.30 18.79
CA ARG A 45 6.64 13.84 18.78
C ARG A 45 7.64 13.37 17.73
N CYS A 46 8.38 12.31 18.08
CA CYS A 46 9.21 11.56 17.16
C CYS A 46 8.40 10.38 16.58
N ILE A 47 8.33 10.29 15.24
CA ILE A 47 7.63 9.19 14.57
C ILE A 47 8.50 7.95 14.37
N GLN A 48 9.80 8.05 14.63
CA GLN A 48 10.73 6.94 14.50
C GLN A 48 10.35 5.82 15.49
N LYS A 49 10.19 4.60 14.99
CA LYS A 49 10.02 3.43 15.85
C LYS A 49 11.29 3.14 16.65
N LYS A 50 11.11 2.50 17.82
CA LYS A 50 12.23 2.16 18.71
C LYS A 50 13.26 1.32 17.93
N TYR A 51 14.52 1.61 18.15
CA TYR A 51 15.62 0.82 17.65
C TYR A 51 16.78 0.85 18.65
N GLU A 52 17.46 -0.26 18.81
CA GLU A 52 18.60 -0.43 19.68
C GLU A 52 19.83 -0.76 18.84
N MET A 53 20.96 -0.10 19.14
CA MET A 53 22.22 -0.39 18.45
C MET A 53 22.61 -1.87 18.65
N GLY A 54 22.93 -2.56 17.55
CA GLY A 54 23.29 -3.97 17.57
C GLY A 54 22.10 -4.95 17.56
N ASN A 55 20.85 -4.46 17.61
CA ASN A 55 19.65 -5.29 17.55
C ASN A 55 18.79 -4.96 16.33
N THR A 56 19.35 -5.19 15.14
CA THR A 56 18.66 -4.98 13.86
C THR A 56 17.48 -5.93 13.68
N ASP A 57 17.59 -7.16 14.20
CA ASP A 57 16.54 -8.18 14.04
C ASP A 57 15.23 -7.75 14.69
N ALA A 58 15.27 -7.16 15.89
CA ALA A 58 14.07 -6.65 16.57
C ALA A 58 13.43 -5.50 15.77
N TYR A 59 14.25 -4.66 15.13
CA TYR A 59 13.79 -3.58 14.29
C TYR A 59 13.07 -4.08 13.03
N ASP A 60 13.61 -5.11 12.37
CA ASP A 60 13.05 -5.68 11.15
C ASP A 60 11.80 -6.51 11.45
N GLN A 61 11.78 -7.17 12.61
CA GLN A 61 10.64 -7.97 13.05
C GLN A 61 9.42 -7.14 13.50
N ASP A 62 9.57 -5.85 13.77
CA ASP A 62 8.45 -5.00 14.20
C ASP A 62 7.24 -5.09 13.27
N ILE A 63 7.45 -4.96 11.96
CA ILE A 63 6.35 -5.01 10.98
C ILE A 63 5.67 -6.37 10.95
N TYR A 64 6.44 -7.46 11.11
CA TYR A 64 5.91 -8.81 11.19
C TYR A 64 5.09 -9.01 12.47
N ASN A 65 5.58 -8.51 13.61
CA ASN A 65 4.86 -8.58 14.88
C ASN A 65 3.55 -7.81 14.83
N ARG A 66 3.54 -6.62 14.22
CA ARG A 66 2.33 -5.82 13.98
C ARG A 66 1.31 -6.60 13.14
N TYR A 67 1.80 -7.30 12.10
CA TYR A 67 0.96 -8.17 11.27
C TYR A 67 0.36 -9.32 12.09
N MET A 68 1.18 -10.03 12.86
CA MET A 68 0.73 -11.18 13.67
C MET A 68 -0.26 -10.80 14.78
N HIS A 69 -0.17 -9.57 15.29
CA HIS A 69 -1.12 -9.06 16.29
C HIS A 69 -2.42 -8.48 15.67
N GLY A 70 -2.59 -8.56 14.36
CA GLY A 70 -3.80 -8.10 13.67
C GLY A 70 -3.91 -6.59 13.50
N GLU A 71 -2.81 -5.85 13.65
CA GLU A 71 -2.80 -4.38 13.57
C GLU A 71 -3.22 -3.85 12.19
N PHE A 72 -3.06 -4.65 11.14
CA PHE A 72 -3.49 -4.29 9.78
C PHE A 72 -4.97 -4.55 9.52
N ASP A 73 -5.62 -5.29 10.39
CA ASP A 73 -6.99 -5.78 10.19
C ASP A 73 -7.98 -5.11 11.16
N SER A 74 -7.50 -4.61 12.33
CA SER A 74 -8.34 -3.91 13.31
C SER A 74 -7.58 -2.79 14.01
N ALA A 75 -8.23 -1.63 14.15
CA ALA A 75 -7.71 -0.51 14.94
C ALA A 75 -7.52 -0.88 16.41
N ASP A 76 -8.38 -1.72 16.99
CA ASP A 76 -8.35 -2.15 18.38
C ASP A 76 -7.11 -3.00 18.71
N SER A 77 -6.49 -3.58 17.70
CA SER A 77 -5.24 -4.34 17.85
C SER A 77 -4.00 -3.46 18.03
N ILE A 78 -4.14 -2.14 17.87
CA ILE A 78 -3.03 -1.20 17.94
C ILE A 78 -2.81 -0.79 19.39
N LYS A 79 -1.66 -1.19 19.93
CA LYS A 79 -1.25 -0.78 21.28
C LYS A 79 -0.64 0.61 21.25
N MET A 80 -1.24 1.55 21.99
CA MET A 80 -0.73 2.89 22.18
C MET A 80 0.07 2.97 23.47
N ASP A 81 1.14 3.73 23.46
CA ASP A 81 1.94 4.03 24.64
C ASP A 81 1.51 5.41 25.19
N ASP A 82 0.80 5.42 26.30
CA ASP A 82 0.28 6.65 26.91
C ASP A 82 1.39 7.61 27.37
N SER A 83 2.62 7.13 27.55
CA SER A 83 3.78 7.99 27.82
C SER A 83 4.23 8.81 26.62
N LEU A 84 3.78 8.44 25.41
CA LEU A 84 4.10 9.07 24.15
C LEU A 84 2.92 9.84 23.54
N LYS A 85 2.02 10.32 24.39
CA LYS A 85 0.93 11.21 24.01
C LYS A 85 1.43 12.64 23.75
N TYR A 86 0.95 13.20 22.64
CA TYR A 86 1.17 14.59 22.23
C TYR A 86 -0.15 15.19 21.78
N GLN A 87 -0.17 16.49 21.60
CA GLN A 87 -1.35 17.20 21.06
C GLN A 87 -1.01 17.93 19.78
N THR A 88 -1.92 17.90 18.83
CA THR A 88 -1.86 18.74 17.63
C THR A 88 -2.08 20.20 17.98
N VAL A 89 -1.90 21.10 17.03
CA VAL A 89 -2.19 22.53 17.20
C VAL A 89 -3.65 22.76 17.62
N GLY A 90 -4.59 21.97 17.12
CA GLY A 90 -6.02 22.02 17.48
C GLY A 90 -6.40 21.19 18.71
N GLY A 91 -5.43 20.64 19.45
CA GLY A 91 -5.67 19.90 20.70
C GLY A 91 -6.09 18.44 20.54
N ARG A 92 -5.98 17.85 19.35
CA ARG A 92 -6.25 16.41 19.14
C ARG A 92 -5.09 15.58 19.69
N THR A 93 -5.39 14.46 20.31
CA THR A 93 -4.37 13.52 20.79
C THR A 93 -3.74 12.77 19.62
N VAL A 94 -2.41 12.73 19.59
CA VAL A 94 -1.59 11.94 18.69
C VAL A 94 -0.48 11.23 19.45
N TYR A 95 0.08 10.16 18.86
CA TYR A 95 1.09 9.35 19.54
C TYR A 95 2.41 9.34 18.76
N GLY A 96 3.51 9.29 19.48
CA GLY A 96 4.87 9.14 18.96
C GLY A 96 5.39 7.71 19.03
N GLY A 97 6.66 7.54 18.68
CA GLY A 97 7.43 6.31 18.94
C GLY A 97 7.18 5.11 18.04
N GLY A 98 6.44 5.25 16.94
CA GLY A 98 6.17 4.08 16.10
C GLY A 98 5.34 4.35 14.85
N GLY A 99 5.64 5.42 14.14
CA GLY A 99 4.89 5.83 12.95
C GLY A 99 3.76 6.81 13.25
N ILE A 100 2.98 7.11 12.23
CA ILE A 100 1.82 8.00 12.31
C ILE A 100 0.57 7.14 12.28
N MET A 101 -0.27 7.30 13.29
CA MET A 101 -1.59 6.70 13.34
C MET A 101 -2.53 7.46 12.41
N PRO A 102 -3.36 6.76 11.61
CA PRO A 102 -4.36 7.44 10.82
C PRO A 102 -5.47 8.04 11.70
N ASP A 103 -6.07 9.12 11.22
CA ASP A 103 -7.28 9.68 11.82
C ASP A 103 -8.50 8.80 11.50
N ILE A 104 -8.47 8.15 10.32
CA ILE A 104 -9.48 7.19 9.89
C ILE A 104 -8.76 5.90 9.52
N PHE A 105 -8.99 4.86 10.30
CA PHE A 105 -8.42 3.54 10.04
C PHE A 105 -9.19 2.83 8.92
N ILE A 106 -8.45 2.27 7.97
CA ILE A 106 -8.98 1.40 6.93
C ILE A 106 -8.27 0.05 7.04
N PRO A 107 -8.99 -1.05 7.34
CA PRO A 107 -8.38 -2.37 7.42
C PRO A 107 -7.80 -2.79 6.07
N ARG A 108 -6.88 -3.74 6.13
CA ARG A 108 -6.33 -4.35 4.91
C ARG A 108 -7.44 -5.14 4.21
N ASP A 109 -7.64 -4.85 2.92
CA ASP A 109 -8.50 -5.69 2.09
C ASP A 109 -7.77 -6.99 1.74
N THR A 110 -8.35 -8.11 2.15
CA THR A 110 -7.87 -9.46 1.83
C THR A 110 -8.82 -10.19 0.89
N SER A 111 -9.84 -9.52 0.37
CA SER A 111 -10.82 -10.09 -0.56
C SER A 111 -10.13 -10.61 -1.80
N GLY A 112 -10.37 -11.88 -2.14
CA GLY A 112 -9.74 -12.51 -3.30
C GLY A 112 -8.27 -12.87 -3.14
N VAL A 113 -7.60 -12.54 -2.02
CA VAL A 113 -6.22 -12.93 -1.77
C VAL A 113 -6.17 -14.40 -1.34
N THR A 114 -5.57 -15.24 -2.19
CA THR A 114 -5.39 -16.68 -1.92
C THR A 114 -3.90 -17.02 -1.92
N SER A 115 -3.56 -18.23 -1.46
CA SER A 115 -2.18 -18.72 -1.55
C SER A 115 -1.67 -18.85 -2.99
N TYR A 116 -2.56 -19.08 -3.98
CA TYR A 116 -2.18 -19.05 -5.39
C TYR A 116 -1.78 -17.63 -5.82
N TYR A 117 -2.62 -16.63 -5.50
CA TYR A 117 -2.31 -15.22 -5.77
C TYR A 117 -0.99 -14.79 -5.14
N SER A 118 -0.82 -15.04 -3.83
CA SER A 118 0.42 -14.72 -3.13
C SER A 118 1.64 -15.39 -3.78
N ASN A 119 1.51 -16.63 -4.26
CA ASN A 119 2.60 -17.34 -4.90
C ASN A 119 2.99 -16.72 -6.24
N VAL A 120 2.03 -16.40 -7.12
CA VAL A 120 2.33 -15.80 -8.44
C VAL A 120 2.87 -14.38 -8.32
N VAL A 121 2.46 -13.61 -7.28
CA VAL A 121 2.97 -12.27 -7.02
C VAL A 121 4.40 -12.34 -6.46
N ASN A 122 4.61 -13.12 -5.39
CA ASN A 122 5.89 -13.20 -4.69
C ASN A 122 7.01 -13.84 -5.54
N SER A 123 6.65 -14.75 -6.45
CA SER A 123 7.60 -15.33 -7.41
C SER A 123 7.95 -14.40 -8.58
N GLY A 124 7.28 -13.26 -8.73
CA GLY A 124 7.44 -12.33 -9.84
C GLY A 124 6.89 -12.83 -11.19
N VAL A 125 6.29 -14.02 -11.23
CA VAL A 125 5.81 -14.64 -12.48
C VAL A 125 4.70 -13.81 -13.13
N LEU A 126 3.88 -13.12 -12.33
CA LEU A 126 2.83 -12.24 -12.82
C LEU A 126 3.41 -11.06 -13.62
N TYR A 127 4.43 -10.41 -13.07
CA TYR A 127 5.12 -9.31 -13.75
C TYR A 127 5.87 -9.79 -15.01
N LEU A 128 6.55 -10.94 -14.90
CA LEU A 128 7.25 -11.55 -16.04
C LEU A 128 6.29 -11.83 -17.21
N TYR A 129 5.11 -12.39 -16.91
CA TYR A 129 4.11 -12.62 -17.97
C TYR A 129 3.67 -11.32 -18.64
N ALA A 130 3.41 -10.27 -17.86
CA ALA A 130 3.01 -8.97 -18.39
C ALA A 130 4.07 -8.39 -19.35
N LEU A 131 5.36 -8.53 -19.02
CA LEU A 131 6.45 -8.15 -19.92
C LEU A 131 6.48 -8.98 -21.18
N GLU A 132 6.46 -10.32 -21.07
CA GLU A 132 6.49 -11.21 -22.24
C GLU A 132 5.25 -11.01 -23.14
N TYR A 133 4.07 -10.77 -22.55
CA TYR A 133 2.86 -10.45 -23.28
C TYR A 133 3.00 -9.14 -24.06
N SER A 134 3.50 -8.10 -23.41
CA SER A 134 3.73 -6.79 -24.01
C SER A 134 4.71 -6.87 -25.18
N ASP A 135 5.81 -7.61 -25.02
CA ASP A 135 6.80 -7.77 -26.08
C ASP A 135 6.26 -8.55 -27.27
N ARG A 136 5.54 -9.63 -27.02
CA ARG A 136 4.95 -10.48 -28.07
C ARG A 136 3.90 -9.75 -28.89
N HIS A 137 3.19 -8.82 -28.29
CA HIS A 137 2.10 -8.07 -28.93
C HIS A 137 2.42 -6.58 -29.14
N ARG A 138 3.71 -6.20 -29.12
CA ARG A 138 4.20 -4.82 -29.09
C ARG A 138 3.59 -3.93 -30.17
N GLU A 139 3.54 -4.37 -31.42
CA GLU A 139 2.98 -3.59 -32.54
C GLU A 139 1.50 -3.27 -32.31
N LYS A 140 0.71 -4.28 -31.93
CA LYS A 140 -0.73 -4.11 -31.70
C LYS A 140 -0.98 -3.22 -30.48
N LEU A 141 -0.30 -3.48 -29.36
CA LEU A 141 -0.53 -2.74 -28.12
C LEU A 141 0.00 -1.30 -28.21
N GLY A 142 1.10 -1.08 -28.93
CA GLY A 142 1.64 0.26 -29.18
C GLY A 142 0.85 1.09 -30.20
N SER A 143 -0.13 0.51 -30.89
CA SER A 143 -0.99 1.27 -31.83
C SER A 143 -2.13 2.04 -31.15
N PHE A 144 -2.47 1.72 -29.90
CA PHE A 144 -3.48 2.44 -29.12
C PHE A 144 -3.00 3.85 -28.78
N LYS A 145 -3.91 4.81 -28.77
CA LYS A 145 -3.58 6.22 -28.53
C LYS A 145 -3.73 6.64 -27.09
N THR A 146 -4.60 5.95 -26.33
CA THR A 146 -4.84 6.21 -24.93
C THR A 146 -4.77 4.92 -24.10
N TRP A 147 -4.51 5.06 -22.80
CA TRP A 147 -4.48 3.91 -21.90
C TRP A 147 -5.86 3.26 -21.76
N GLU A 148 -6.95 4.04 -21.86
CA GLU A 148 -8.33 3.55 -21.81
C GLU A 148 -8.64 2.62 -22.99
N GLU A 149 -8.22 3.00 -24.20
CA GLU A 149 -8.39 2.16 -25.39
C GLU A 149 -7.66 0.82 -25.22
N LEU A 150 -6.41 0.87 -24.76
CA LEU A 150 -5.62 -0.33 -24.50
C LEU A 150 -6.26 -1.19 -23.39
N TYR A 151 -6.68 -0.57 -22.30
CA TYR A 151 -7.34 -1.26 -21.18
C TYR A 151 -8.62 -1.96 -21.65
N ASN A 152 -9.49 -1.26 -22.40
CA ASN A 152 -10.72 -1.84 -22.95
C ASN A 152 -10.44 -3.02 -23.89
N TYR A 153 -9.37 -2.95 -24.68
CA TYR A 153 -8.93 -4.08 -25.51
C TYR A 153 -8.50 -5.27 -24.64
N LEU A 154 -7.69 -5.04 -23.59
CA LEU A 154 -7.19 -6.09 -22.71
C LEU A 154 -8.31 -6.80 -21.94
N GLN A 155 -9.39 -6.11 -21.60
CA GLN A 155 -10.56 -6.73 -20.96
C GLN A 155 -11.25 -7.80 -21.81
N GLN A 156 -11.04 -7.77 -23.13
CA GLN A 156 -11.61 -8.75 -24.07
C GLN A 156 -10.65 -9.91 -24.35
N GLN A 157 -9.43 -9.88 -23.80
CA GLN A 157 -8.43 -10.93 -24.01
C GLN A 157 -8.51 -11.98 -22.91
N PRO A 158 -8.21 -13.26 -23.21
CA PRO A 158 -8.23 -14.35 -22.23
C PRO A 158 -7.00 -14.33 -21.29
N LEU A 159 -6.67 -13.15 -20.74
CA LEU A 159 -5.42 -12.94 -19.98
C LEU A 159 -5.25 -13.90 -18.81
N LEU A 160 -6.33 -14.17 -18.06
CA LEU A 160 -6.24 -15.07 -16.91
C LEU A 160 -5.90 -16.50 -17.31
N SER A 161 -6.57 -17.04 -18.32
CA SER A 161 -6.32 -18.42 -18.78
C SER A 161 -4.91 -18.58 -19.35
N ASP A 162 -4.46 -17.62 -20.13
CA ASP A 162 -3.13 -17.62 -20.74
C ASP A 162 -2.04 -17.45 -19.68
N PHE A 163 -2.27 -16.57 -18.71
CA PHE A 163 -1.39 -16.43 -17.55
C PHE A 163 -1.28 -17.70 -16.73
N VAL A 164 -2.41 -18.37 -16.42
CA VAL A 164 -2.41 -19.63 -15.66
C VAL A 164 -1.62 -20.73 -16.39
N ASN A 165 -1.72 -20.78 -17.72
CA ASN A 165 -0.92 -21.68 -18.54
C ASN A 165 0.57 -21.34 -18.43
N PHE A 166 0.92 -20.08 -18.59
CA PHE A 166 2.29 -19.59 -18.46
C PHE A 166 2.87 -19.86 -17.06
N ALA A 167 2.14 -19.54 -15.99
CA ALA A 167 2.56 -19.79 -14.62
C ALA A 167 2.84 -21.28 -14.37
N ALA A 168 2.07 -22.18 -14.98
CA ALA A 168 2.32 -23.61 -14.89
C ALA A 168 3.66 -24.01 -15.53
N THR A 169 4.08 -23.36 -16.64
CA THR A 169 5.42 -23.60 -17.26
C THR A 169 6.57 -23.13 -16.37
N LYS A 170 6.30 -22.18 -15.46
CA LYS A 170 7.28 -21.67 -14.47
C LYS A 170 7.22 -22.46 -13.13
N GLY A 171 6.54 -23.62 -13.10
CA GLY A 171 6.48 -24.51 -11.93
C GLY A 171 5.38 -24.19 -10.91
N ILE A 172 4.51 -23.23 -11.18
CA ILE A 172 3.39 -22.90 -10.28
C ILE A 172 2.20 -23.80 -10.58
N LYS A 173 1.86 -24.65 -9.62
CA LYS A 173 0.76 -25.62 -9.75
C LYS A 173 -0.59 -24.92 -9.91
N ARG A 174 -1.39 -25.36 -10.87
CA ARG A 174 -2.77 -24.90 -11.04
C ARG A 174 -3.62 -25.30 -9.82
N ARG A 175 -4.40 -24.36 -9.33
CA ARG A 175 -5.35 -24.50 -8.21
C ARG A 175 -6.69 -23.90 -8.60
N PRO A 176 -7.56 -24.63 -9.33
CA PRO A 176 -8.75 -24.05 -9.98
C PRO A 176 -9.63 -23.24 -9.02
N THR A 177 -9.95 -23.77 -7.84
CA THR A 177 -10.77 -23.07 -6.84
C THR A 177 -10.12 -21.75 -6.41
N LEU A 178 -8.79 -21.74 -6.13
CA LEU A 178 -8.09 -20.54 -5.68
C LEU A 178 -7.93 -19.52 -6.82
N ILE A 179 -7.71 -20.00 -8.03
CA ILE A 179 -7.64 -19.17 -9.23
C ILE A 179 -8.98 -18.46 -9.46
N ASN A 180 -10.09 -19.18 -9.29
CA ASN A 180 -11.44 -18.60 -9.45
C ASN A 180 -11.68 -17.46 -8.45
N ILE A 181 -11.24 -17.65 -7.19
CA ILE A 181 -11.37 -16.63 -6.13
C ILE A 181 -10.51 -15.40 -6.44
N SER A 182 -9.27 -15.61 -6.93
CA SER A 182 -8.30 -14.54 -7.16
C SER A 182 -8.33 -13.98 -8.58
N GLY A 183 -9.14 -14.52 -9.47
CA GLY A 183 -9.11 -14.20 -10.89
C GLY A 183 -9.17 -12.70 -11.19
N LYS A 184 -10.12 -12.01 -10.56
CA LYS A 184 -10.28 -10.55 -10.72
C LYS A 184 -9.03 -9.77 -10.29
N LEU A 185 -8.39 -10.15 -9.18
CA LEU A 185 -7.15 -9.51 -8.71
C LEU A 185 -5.99 -9.73 -9.70
N ILE A 186 -5.85 -10.98 -10.18
CA ILE A 186 -4.81 -11.33 -11.15
C ILE A 186 -5.01 -10.57 -12.46
N GLU A 187 -6.21 -10.56 -13.01
CA GLU A 187 -6.53 -9.85 -14.26
C GLU A 187 -6.28 -8.34 -14.13
N ASN A 188 -6.76 -7.74 -13.04
CA ASN A 188 -6.54 -6.32 -12.78
C ASN A 188 -5.04 -5.97 -12.77
N GLN A 189 -4.25 -6.78 -12.10
CA GLN A 189 -2.81 -6.57 -11.97
C GLN A 189 -2.07 -6.80 -13.28
N LEU A 190 -2.45 -7.81 -14.06
CA LEU A 190 -1.91 -8.06 -15.40
C LEU A 190 -2.20 -6.89 -16.35
N GLN A 191 -3.46 -6.45 -16.40
CA GLN A 191 -3.88 -5.31 -17.22
C GLN A 191 -3.10 -4.05 -16.85
N ALA A 192 -2.97 -3.75 -15.56
CA ALA A 192 -2.22 -2.60 -15.08
C ALA A 192 -0.74 -2.66 -15.51
N TYR A 193 -0.05 -3.79 -15.33
CA TYR A 193 1.35 -3.94 -15.73
C TYR A 193 1.54 -3.89 -17.25
N ILE A 194 0.65 -4.48 -18.04
CA ILE A 194 0.71 -4.41 -19.50
C ILE A 194 0.53 -2.96 -19.97
N VAL A 195 -0.48 -2.25 -19.43
CA VAL A 195 -0.72 -0.85 -19.80
C VAL A 195 0.46 0.04 -19.40
N ARG A 196 1.08 -0.20 -18.25
CA ARG A 196 2.27 0.52 -17.79
C ARG A 196 3.42 0.49 -18.79
N ASN A 197 3.60 -0.61 -19.51
CA ASN A 197 4.68 -0.75 -20.50
C ASN A 197 4.55 0.18 -21.72
N PHE A 198 3.37 0.81 -21.91
CA PHE A 198 3.07 1.71 -23.02
C PHE A 198 2.67 3.13 -22.58
N PHE A 199 2.10 3.26 -21.40
CA PHE A 199 1.54 4.52 -20.89
C PHE A 199 2.06 4.91 -19.49
N ASP A 200 3.12 4.26 -19.02
CA ASP A 200 3.79 4.54 -17.74
C ASP A 200 2.79 4.58 -16.55
N GLU A 201 3.10 5.40 -15.58
CA GLU A 201 2.31 5.58 -14.35
C GLU A 201 0.89 6.14 -14.62
N ALA A 202 0.73 6.92 -15.68
CA ALA A 202 -0.56 7.52 -16.06
C ALA A 202 -1.61 6.47 -16.45
N GLY A 203 -1.18 5.36 -17.03
CA GLY A 203 -2.05 4.24 -17.34
C GLY A 203 -2.12 3.19 -16.22
N PHE A 204 -1.03 3.03 -15.46
CA PHE A 204 -0.93 2.03 -14.40
C PHE A 204 -1.87 2.30 -13.23
N TYR A 205 -1.75 3.45 -12.59
CA TYR A 205 -2.47 3.73 -11.34
C TYR A 205 -3.99 3.75 -11.46
N PRO A 206 -4.61 4.31 -12.51
CA PRO A 206 -6.06 4.26 -12.66
C PRO A 206 -6.63 2.83 -12.69
N ILE A 207 -5.87 1.89 -13.25
CA ILE A 207 -6.26 0.48 -13.32
C ILE A 207 -5.95 -0.24 -12.00
N PHE A 208 -4.73 -0.07 -11.50
CA PHE A 208 -4.23 -0.79 -10.32
C PHE A 208 -4.99 -0.44 -9.05
N LEU A 209 -5.35 0.85 -8.88
CA LEU A 209 -6.00 1.38 -7.68
C LEU A 209 -7.52 1.52 -7.79
N LYS A 210 -8.14 1.08 -8.89
CA LYS A 210 -9.58 1.28 -9.10
C LYS A 210 -10.48 0.70 -8.00
N ASP A 211 -10.03 -0.40 -7.37
CA ASP A 211 -10.73 -1.09 -6.30
C ASP A 211 -10.05 -0.88 -4.92
N ASP A 212 -9.08 0.07 -4.80
CA ASP A 212 -8.40 0.34 -3.52
C ASP A 212 -9.35 1.01 -2.52
N VAL A 213 -9.69 0.27 -1.47
CA VAL A 213 -10.67 0.70 -0.46
C VAL A 213 -10.23 1.98 0.29
N THR A 214 -8.91 2.20 0.45
CA THR A 214 -8.38 3.41 1.09
C THR A 214 -8.57 4.62 0.20
N LEU A 215 -8.25 4.49 -1.08
CA LEU A 215 -8.44 5.55 -2.08
C LEU A 215 -9.93 5.89 -2.24
N LEU A 216 -10.77 4.86 -2.40
CA LEU A 216 -12.22 5.06 -2.53
C LEU A 216 -12.84 5.76 -1.32
N ARG A 217 -12.37 5.41 -0.10
CA ARG A 217 -12.80 6.10 1.13
C ARG A 217 -12.33 7.56 1.14
N ALA A 218 -11.10 7.84 0.72
CA ALA A 218 -10.58 9.20 0.62
C ALA A 218 -11.40 10.05 -0.37
N ILE A 219 -11.70 9.51 -1.55
CA ILE A 219 -12.54 10.17 -2.56
C ILE A 219 -13.93 10.49 -1.98
N LYS A 220 -14.54 9.54 -1.30
CA LYS A 220 -15.86 9.75 -0.67
C LYS A 220 -15.84 10.89 0.35
N ILE A 221 -14.80 10.94 1.20
CA ILE A 221 -14.64 12.01 2.19
C ILE A 221 -14.49 13.39 1.52
N LEU A 222 -13.73 13.47 0.44
CA LEU A 222 -13.57 14.70 -0.33
C LEU A 222 -14.89 15.16 -0.98
N GLN A 223 -15.65 14.21 -1.54
CA GLN A 223 -16.97 14.50 -2.12
C GLN A 223 -17.99 14.99 -1.09
N GLU A 224 -17.88 14.52 0.15
CA GLU A 224 -18.70 14.97 1.28
C GLU A 224 -18.25 16.33 1.85
N GLY A 225 -17.18 16.95 1.33
CA GLY A 225 -16.62 18.21 1.83
C GLY A 225 -15.93 18.09 3.18
N LYS A 226 -15.53 16.87 3.59
CA LYS A 226 -14.97 16.56 4.92
C LYS A 226 -13.45 16.35 4.89
N SER A 227 -12.74 17.15 4.14
CA SER A 227 -11.29 16.99 3.93
C SER A 227 -10.41 17.37 5.13
N VAL A 228 -10.95 18.12 6.09
CA VAL A 228 -10.24 18.52 7.31
C VAL A 228 -10.79 17.74 8.50
N PRO A 229 -9.94 17.32 9.46
CA PRO A 229 -10.37 16.57 10.63
C PRO A 229 -11.47 17.34 11.41
N ASN A 230 -12.62 16.71 11.54
CA ASN A 230 -13.65 17.20 12.42
C ASN A 230 -14.11 16.08 13.38
N ALA A 231 -14.76 16.48 14.49
CA ALA A 231 -15.17 15.54 15.53
C ALA A 231 -16.16 14.46 15.05
N GLU A 232 -16.92 14.71 13.97
CA GLU A 232 -17.88 13.75 13.43
C GLU A 232 -17.20 12.63 12.63
N LEU A 233 -16.20 12.97 11.80
CA LEU A 233 -15.40 11.99 11.05
C LEU A 233 -14.64 11.06 11.98
N LEU A 234 -14.06 11.60 13.05
CA LEU A 234 -13.31 10.84 14.04
C LEU A 234 -14.20 9.89 14.85
N LYS A 235 -15.45 10.27 15.14
CA LYS A 235 -16.42 9.39 15.80
C LYS A 235 -16.89 8.22 14.95
N GLN A 236 -17.05 8.40 13.64
CA GLN A 236 -17.44 7.34 12.71
C GLN A 236 -16.38 6.25 12.59
N SER A 237 -15.10 6.59 12.69
CA SER A 237 -14.01 5.60 12.66
C SER A 237 -13.93 4.75 13.94
N ALA A 238 -14.35 5.31 15.09
CA ALA A 238 -14.35 4.61 16.38
C ALA A 238 -15.51 3.61 16.53
N ASN A 239 -16.60 3.80 15.79
CA ASN A 239 -17.82 2.99 15.94
C ASN A 239 -17.94 1.81 14.97
N GLY A 240 -16.91 1.51 14.17
CA GLY A 240 -16.85 0.25 13.38
C GLY A 240 -17.90 0.07 12.27
N ASP A 241 -18.62 1.13 11.87
CA ASP A 241 -19.72 1.05 10.89
C ASP A 241 -19.26 0.88 9.43
N LEU A 242 -18.23 0.08 9.18
CA LEU A 242 -17.74 -0.24 7.82
C LEU A 242 -18.39 -1.49 7.18
N HIS A 243 -19.34 -2.15 7.88
CA HIS A 243 -19.93 -3.41 7.39
C HIS A 243 -21.38 -3.33 6.88
N SER A 244 -21.97 -2.15 6.74
CA SER A 244 -23.34 -2.03 6.29
C SER A 244 -23.54 -1.19 5.05
N GLN A 245 -22.85 -1.47 3.95
CA GLN A 245 -23.32 -1.12 2.59
C GLN A 245 -22.31 -1.67 1.57
N ALA A 246 -22.42 -2.95 1.25
CA ALA A 246 -21.98 -3.51 -0.01
C ALA A 246 -23.23 -3.74 -0.88
#